data_b5b07da449cac5610a2a837231122536
#
_entry.id   b5b07da449cac5610a2a837231122536
#
_cell.length_a   1.000
_cell.length_b   1.000
_cell.length_c   1.000
_cell.angle_alpha   90.00
_cell.angle_beta   90.00
_cell.angle_gamma   90.00
#
_symmetry.space_group_name_H-M   'P 1'
#
loop_
_entity.id
_entity.type
_entity.pdbx_description
1 polymer ?
#
loop_
_entity_poly.entity_id
_entity_poly.type
_entity_poly.pdbx_seq_one_letter_code
_entity_poly.pdbx_strand_id
1 'polypeptide(L)'
;MKTLKYIALSLLVAASTTACKDDPELLTTDVGPEMTVVSADASGVYGGKVDFEVTMTDRYALSTLKAQVFFDDEMVAEEVIRTKSDGTYTGAVTLPFYKNIPDGEATLRFVGQNVRFGTTTVDRPLAVSRPKPAYLTFFLDDAEYRMEPTGNDYEYAVTDEFPQKPQGYIATPELDAAGSVVTFGYDSGAGGIVSDSTDAIPFANSNAGEFTITFNLLTFEGSPFIKLLFGETEMTMVDNDNYSIVTTLTEGRTYKLTGVSDFADWDVDRDFFERADVSDPETLTFLPMTGMYKVTANFKHRYLKIEAMKSATELATLNDDGSGAIWAIGGT
;
A
#
# COMPACT_ATOMS: atom_id res chain seq x y z
N MET A 1 -25.14 -53.05 -51.20
CA MET A 1 -23.82 -52.44 -50.95
C MET A 1 -23.78 -51.34 -49.89
N LYS A 2 -24.86 -51.07 -49.14
CA LYS A 2 -24.87 -50.03 -48.07
C LYS A 2 -24.71 -50.57 -46.65
N THR A 3 -24.91 -51.84 -46.44
CA THR A 3 -24.83 -52.46 -45.10
C THR A 3 -23.39 -52.89 -44.71
N LEU A 4 -22.47 -52.99 -45.64
CA LEU A 4 -21.08 -53.38 -45.36
C LEU A 4 -20.19 -52.24 -44.88
N LYS A 5 -20.60 -50.98 -45.09
CA LYS A 5 -19.85 -49.77 -44.63
C LYS A 5 -20.06 -49.45 -43.15
N TYR A 6 -21.15 -49.89 -42.55
CA TYR A 6 -21.43 -49.62 -41.15
C TYR A 6 -20.81 -50.66 -40.19
N ILE A 7 -20.50 -51.85 -40.69
CA ILE A 7 -19.83 -52.90 -39.89
C ILE A 7 -18.33 -52.59 -39.74
N ALA A 8 -17.71 -51.98 -40.74
CA ALA A 8 -16.29 -51.57 -40.68
C ALA A 8 -16.06 -50.36 -39.79
N LEU A 9 -17.06 -49.50 -39.61
CA LEU A 9 -16.94 -48.29 -38.76
C LEU A 9 -17.20 -48.61 -37.29
N SER A 10 -18.03 -49.62 -36.97
CA SER A 10 -18.29 -50.05 -35.60
C SER A 10 -17.14 -50.88 -35.00
N LEU A 11 -16.30 -51.55 -35.82
CA LEU A 11 -15.14 -52.27 -35.32
C LEU A 11 -13.94 -51.34 -35.06
N LEU A 12 -13.89 -50.13 -35.63
CA LEU A 12 -12.78 -49.21 -35.40
C LEU A 12 -12.97 -48.37 -34.09
N VAL A 13 -14.22 -48.24 -33.60
CA VAL A 13 -14.49 -47.54 -32.34
C VAL A 13 -14.27 -48.41 -31.13
N ALA A 14 -14.31 -49.75 -31.25
CA ALA A 14 -14.05 -50.68 -30.15
C ALA A 14 -12.57 -50.91 -29.82
N ALA A 15 -11.63 -50.47 -30.71
CA ALA A 15 -10.19 -50.67 -30.51
C ALA A 15 -9.49 -49.46 -29.85
N SER A 16 -10.20 -48.37 -29.55
CA SER A 16 -9.61 -47.16 -28.96
C SER A 16 -9.84 -47.01 -27.47
N THR A 17 -10.38 -47.98 -26.76
CA THR A 17 -10.70 -47.88 -25.32
C THR A 17 -9.75 -48.67 -24.39
N THR A 18 -8.62 -49.15 -24.91
CA THR A 18 -7.66 -49.93 -24.07
C THR A 18 -6.28 -49.27 -23.91
N ALA A 19 -6.21 -47.94 -24.09
CA ALA A 19 -4.97 -47.19 -23.91
C ALA A 19 -5.08 -46.17 -22.75
N CYS A 20 -5.65 -46.59 -21.63
CA CYS A 20 -5.47 -45.91 -20.35
C CYS A 20 -5.34 -47.05 -19.29
N LYS A 21 -4.19 -47.59 -19.19
CA LYS A 21 -3.84 -48.39 -18.03
C LYS A 21 -2.41 -48.10 -17.63
N ASP A 22 -2.33 -47.87 -16.35
CA ASP A 22 -1.20 -47.68 -15.50
C ASP A 22 -0.87 -46.19 -15.36
N ASP A 23 -1.73 -45.44 -14.61
CA ASP A 23 -1.19 -44.41 -13.72
C ASP A 23 -0.17 -45.13 -12.82
N PRO A 24 1.12 -44.76 -12.83
CA PRO A 24 2.09 -45.36 -11.96
C PRO A 24 1.58 -45.16 -10.53
N GLU A 25 1.35 -46.24 -9.82
CA GLU A 25 1.00 -46.21 -8.40
C GLU A 25 2.05 -45.35 -7.70
N LEU A 26 1.66 -44.19 -7.18
CA LEU A 26 2.56 -43.35 -6.42
C LEU A 26 3.01 -44.15 -5.21
N LEU A 27 4.28 -44.56 -5.22
CA LEU A 27 4.88 -45.26 -4.10
C LEU A 27 5.06 -44.29 -2.94
N THR A 28 4.02 -44.15 -2.12
CA THR A 28 4.02 -43.32 -0.91
C THR A 28 4.62 -44.06 0.27
N THR A 29 5.04 -43.36 1.28
CA THR A 29 5.45 -43.89 2.59
C THR A 29 4.98 -42.98 3.69
N ASP A 30 4.59 -43.57 4.82
CA ASP A 30 4.22 -42.79 6.02
C ASP A 30 5.47 -42.43 6.85
N VAL A 31 6.66 -42.91 6.47
CA VAL A 31 7.91 -42.66 7.16
C VAL A 31 8.63 -41.49 6.46
N GLY A 32 8.78 -40.38 7.17
CA GLY A 32 9.56 -39.24 6.73
C GLY A 32 11.06 -39.38 7.05
N PRO A 33 11.88 -38.43 6.59
CA PRO A 33 13.30 -38.36 6.89
C PRO A 33 13.57 -38.22 8.40
N GLU A 34 14.68 -38.77 8.86
CA GLU A 34 15.25 -38.37 10.16
C GLU A 34 15.72 -36.93 10.06
N MET A 35 15.30 -36.09 11.00
CA MET A 35 15.58 -34.67 10.99
C MET A 35 16.07 -34.16 12.33
N THR A 36 17.19 -33.45 12.34
CA THR A 36 17.76 -32.79 13.51
C THR A 36 17.95 -31.31 13.23
N VAL A 37 17.32 -30.46 14.04
CA VAL A 37 17.58 -29.02 14.02
C VAL A 37 18.89 -28.77 14.78
N VAL A 38 19.96 -28.47 14.03
CA VAL A 38 21.30 -28.22 14.57
C VAL A 38 21.34 -26.88 15.27
N SER A 39 20.79 -25.85 14.62
CA SER A 39 20.59 -24.52 15.18
C SER A 39 19.35 -23.87 14.57
N ALA A 40 18.73 -22.99 15.32
CA ALA A 40 17.72 -22.06 14.85
C ALA A 40 17.70 -20.87 15.81
N ASP A 41 17.50 -19.67 15.28
CA ASP A 41 17.33 -18.51 16.12
C ASP A 41 16.11 -18.68 17.02
N ALA A 42 16.29 -18.38 18.30
CA ALA A 42 15.21 -18.44 19.29
C ALA A 42 14.37 -17.15 19.33
N SER A 43 14.82 -16.10 18.63
CA SER A 43 14.13 -14.83 18.55
C SER A 43 14.42 -14.13 17.23
N GLY A 44 13.47 -13.28 16.79
CA GLY A 44 13.61 -12.45 15.60
C GLY A 44 12.81 -11.17 15.73
N VAL A 45 13.08 -10.21 14.85
CA VAL A 45 12.31 -8.97 14.74
C VAL A 45 11.43 -9.03 13.49
N TYR A 46 10.24 -8.46 13.53
CA TYR A 46 9.40 -8.32 12.33
C TYR A 46 10.17 -7.57 11.23
N GLY A 47 10.09 -8.07 10.01
CA GLY A 47 10.86 -7.58 8.85
C GLY A 47 12.29 -8.13 8.76
N GLY A 48 12.81 -8.76 9.83
CA GLY A 48 14.12 -9.39 9.86
C GLY A 48 14.08 -10.86 9.43
N LYS A 49 15.26 -11.49 9.44
CA LYS A 49 15.46 -12.91 9.13
C LYS A 49 15.69 -13.74 10.37
N VAL A 50 15.25 -14.98 10.32
CA VAL A 50 15.48 -16.03 11.32
C VAL A 50 16.28 -17.12 10.65
N ASP A 51 17.55 -17.26 11.04
CA ASP A 51 18.47 -18.22 10.47
C ASP A 51 18.28 -19.61 11.10
N PHE A 52 18.53 -20.65 10.30
CA PHE A 52 18.46 -22.03 10.76
C PHE A 52 19.44 -22.96 10.04
N GLU A 53 19.75 -24.06 10.73
CA GLU A 53 20.54 -25.18 10.20
C GLU A 53 19.87 -26.50 10.60
N VAL A 54 19.57 -27.36 9.61
CA VAL A 54 18.86 -28.63 9.80
C VAL A 54 19.60 -29.73 9.06
N THR A 55 19.92 -30.83 9.77
CA THR A 55 20.44 -32.05 9.16
C THR A 55 19.30 -33.02 8.88
N MET A 56 19.29 -33.59 7.68
CA MET A 56 18.32 -34.59 7.24
C MET A 56 18.99 -35.81 6.63
N THR A 57 18.47 -37.01 6.97
CA THR A 57 18.87 -38.27 6.38
C THR A 57 17.65 -39.16 6.11
N ASP A 58 17.66 -39.92 5.02
CA ASP A 58 16.59 -40.88 4.70
C ASP A 58 17.11 -41.98 3.81
N ARG A 59 16.51 -43.17 3.93
CA ARG A 59 16.74 -44.30 3.00
C ARG A 59 16.27 -44.00 1.57
N TYR A 60 15.36 -43.06 1.41
CA TYR A 60 14.89 -42.54 0.12
C TYR A 60 15.51 -41.18 -0.13
N ALA A 61 15.64 -40.82 -1.41
CA ALA A 61 16.11 -39.46 -1.73
C ALA A 61 15.23 -38.41 -1.08
N LEU A 62 15.87 -37.37 -0.55
CA LEU A 62 15.16 -36.20 0.00
C LEU A 62 14.51 -35.37 -1.11
N SER A 63 13.46 -34.64 -0.77
CA SER A 63 12.71 -33.78 -1.70
C SER A 63 12.79 -32.33 -1.29
N THR A 64 12.26 -31.96 -0.10
CA THR A 64 12.21 -30.58 0.39
C THR A 64 12.42 -30.51 1.90
N LEU A 65 12.99 -29.39 2.33
CA LEU A 65 12.92 -28.88 3.69
C LEU A 65 12.16 -27.57 3.65
N LYS A 66 11.08 -27.44 4.42
CA LYS A 66 10.33 -26.21 4.61
C LYS A 66 10.60 -25.69 6.01
N ALA A 67 10.88 -24.39 6.13
CA ALA A 67 10.87 -23.66 7.38
C ALA A 67 9.66 -22.72 7.35
N GLN A 68 8.74 -22.89 8.27
CA GLN A 68 7.45 -22.21 8.31
C GLN A 68 7.30 -21.47 9.63
N VAL A 69 6.81 -20.25 9.59
CA VAL A 69 6.47 -19.48 10.78
C VAL A 69 4.96 -19.43 10.95
N PHE A 70 4.51 -19.76 12.14
CA PHE A 70 3.10 -19.73 12.52
C PHE A 70 2.87 -18.75 13.65
N PHE A 71 1.82 -17.93 13.52
CA PHE A 71 1.19 -17.20 14.62
C PHE A 71 -0.08 -17.98 14.98
N ASP A 72 -0.08 -18.60 16.15
CA ASP A 72 -1.07 -19.61 16.52
C ASP A 72 -1.17 -20.72 15.44
N ASP A 73 -2.29 -20.83 14.75
CA ASP A 73 -2.53 -21.81 13.69
C ASP A 73 -2.34 -21.22 12.27
N GLU A 74 -2.05 -19.94 12.12
CA GLU A 74 -1.89 -19.27 10.84
C GLU A 74 -0.43 -19.27 10.38
N MET A 75 -0.16 -19.86 9.21
CA MET A 75 1.17 -19.79 8.58
C MET A 75 1.37 -18.42 7.95
N VAL A 76 2.34 -17.67 8.48
CA VAL A 76 2.60 -16.28 8.05
C VAL A 76 3.83 -16.13 7.15
N ALA A 77 4.74 -17.11 7.17
CA ALA A 77 5.92 -17.13 6.30
C ALA A 77 6.38 -18.57 6.04
N GLU A 78 6.99 -18.79 4.88
CA GLU A 78 7.60 -20.08 4.50
C GLU A 78 8.86 -19.82 3.68
N GLU A 79 9.92 -20.57 3.99
CA GLU A 79 11.09 -20.76 3.15
C GLU A 79 11.19 -22.23 2.73
N VAL A 80 11.44 -22.49 1.44
CA VAL A 80 11.46 -23.84 0.87
C VAL A 80 12.81 -24.12 0.26
N ILE A 81 13.54 -25.06 0.86
CA ILE A 81 14.83 -25.55 0.36
C ILE A 81 14.61 -26.86 -0.38
N ARG A 82 15.06 -26.93 -1.64
CA ARG A 82 15.07 -28.16 -2.41
C ARG A 82 16.24 -29.03 -1.99
N THR A 83 15.94 -30.16 -1.35
CA THR A 83 16.92 -31.14 -0.91
C THR A 83 17.04 -32.27 -1.92
N LYS A 84 18.22 -32.93 -2.03
CA LYS A 84 18.44 -34.05 -2.98
C LYS A 84 19.07 -35.25 -2.33
N SER A 85 19.86 -35.06 -1.31
CA SER A 85 20.65 -36.10 -0.63
C SER A 85 20.72 -35.80 0.86
N ASP A 86 21.13 -36.79 1.63
CA ASP A 86 21.48 -36.59 3.04
C ASP A 86 22.47 -35.47 3.21
N GLY A 87 22.26 -34.64 4.23
CA GLY A 87 23.14 -33.51 4.50
C GLY A 87 22.56 -32.48 5.44
N THR A 88 23.33 -31.42 5.63
CA THR A 88 22.95 -30.27 6.42
C THR A 88 22.53 -29.13 5.48
N TYR A 89 21.40 -28.54 5.78
CA TYR A 89 20.77 -27.47 5.02
C TYR A 89 20.65 -26.24 5.88
N THR A 90 21.11 -25.10 5.37
CA THR A 90 21.02 -23.80 6.01
C THR A 90 20.09 -22.90 5.23
N GLY A 91 19.38 -22.01 5.93
CA GLY A 91 18.49 -21.03 5.31
C GLY A 91 18.05 -19.99 6.30
N ALA A 92 17.24 -19.07 5.83
CA ALA A 92 16.63 -18.05 6.64
C ALA A 92 15.18 -17.80 6.21
N VAL A 93 14.27 -17.65 7.15
CA VAL A 93 12.89 -17.26 6.88
C VAL A 93 12.70 -15.80 7.28
N THR A 94 12.11 -14.99 6.39
CA THR A 94 11.82 -13.59 6.68
C THR A 94 10.51 -13.46 7.45
N LEU A 95 10.54 -12.75 8.59
CA LEU A 95 9.36 -12.47 9.38
C LEU A 95 8.55 -11.33 8.73
N PRO A 96 7.26 -11.51 8.49
CA PRO A 96 6.43 -10.46 7.90
C PRO A 96 6.31 -9.27 8.85
N PHE A 97 6.11 -8.07 8.27
CA PHE A 97 5.94 -6.83 9.04
C PHE A 97 4.48 -6.36 8.96
N TYR A 98 3.60 -6.94 9.75
CA TYR A 98 2.18 -6.58 9.78
C TYR A 98 1.89 -5.43 10.75
N LYS A 99 0.90 -4.60 10.43
CA LYS A 99 0.41 -3.55 11.34
C LYS A 99 -0.34 -4.14 12.53
N ASN A 100 -0.32 -3.43 13.65
CA ASN A 100 -1.06 -3.75 14.87
C ASN A 100 -0.70 -5.09 15.55
N ILE A 101 0.44 -5.69 15.20
CA ILE A 101 0.94 -6.90 15.87
C ILE A 101 2.08 -6.48 16.82
N PRO A 102 1.88 -6.59 18.14
CA PRO A 102 2.91 -6.32 19.14
C PRO A 102 3.90 -7.50 19.26
N ASP A 103 4.82 -7.39 20.20
CA ASP A 103 5.70 -8.50 20.57
C ASP A 103 4.90 -9.73 21.01
N GLY A 104 5.40 -10.92 20.69
CA GLY A 104 4.72 -12.17 20.98
C GLY A 104 5.59 -13.40 20.77
N GLU A 105 4.94 -14.54 20.76
CA GLU A 105 5.56 -15.84 20.47
C GLU A 105 5.00 -16.40 19.16
N ALA A 106 5.87 -17.02 18.38
CA ALA A 106 5.56 -17.73 17.15
C ALA A 106 6.08 -19.18 17.23
N THR A 107 5.64 -20.02 16.33
CA THR A 107 6.19 -21.35 16.14
C THR A 107 6.99 -21.40 14.83
N LEU A 108 8.29 -21.72 14.92
CA LEU A 108 9.11 -22.04 13.78
C LEU A 108 9.04 -23.55 13.55
N ARG A 109 8.37 -23.96 12.48
CA ARG A 109 8.11 -25.35 12.10
C ARG A 109 9.00 -25.76 10.95
N PHE A 110 9.74 -26.85 11.12
CA PHE A 110 10.49 -27.50 10.06
C PHE A 110 9.73 -28.72 9.56
N VAL A 111 9.56 -28.84 8.24
CA VAL A 111 8.92 -29.99 7.59
C VAL A 111 9.88 -30.56 6.55
N GLY A 112 10.46 -31.73 6.85
CA GLY A 112 11.27 -32.49 5.94
C GLY A 112 10.43 -33.48 5.16
N GLN A 113 10.63 -33.57 3.83
CA GLN A 113 9.90 -34.49 2.96
C GLN A 113 10.86 -35.28 2.07
N ASN A 114 10.61 -36.58 1.89
CA ASN A 114 11.29 -37.45 0.91
C ASN A 114 10.50 -37.54 -0.42
N VAL A 115 11.09 -38.14 -1.45
CA VAL A 115 10.48 -38.35 -2.79
C VAL A 115 9.27 -39.25 -2.79
N ARG A 116 9.01 -39.97 -1.68
CA ARG A 116 7.83 -40.84 -1.48
C ARG A 116 6.76 -40.19 -0.63
N PHE A 117 6.82 -38.84 -0.46
CA PHE A 117 5.88 -38.02 0.30
C PHE A 117 5.82 -38.28 1.81
N GLY A 118 6.73 -39.11 2.35
CA GLY A 118 6.89 -39.23 3.80
C GLY A 118 7.43 -37.93 4.38
N THR A 119 6.84 -37.47 5.49
CA THR A 119 7.16 -36.20 6.13
C THR A 119 7.53 -36.36 7.60
N THR A 120 8.45 -35.53 8.06
CA THR A 120 8.77 -35.37 9.49
C THR A 120 8.66 -33.89 9.84
N THR A 121 8.07 -33.60 10.99
CA THR A 121 7.86 -32.23 11.46
C THR A 121 8.54 -32.02 12.82
N VAL A 122 9.22 -30.87 12.97
CA VAL A 122 9.84 -30.44 14.23
C VAL A 122 9.50 -28.99 14.47
N ASP A 123 8.91 -28.70 15.63
CA ASP A 123 8.56 -27.33 16.04
C ASP A 123 9.59 -26.75 17.01
N ARG A 124 9.83 -25.46 16.93
CA ARG A 124 10.64 -24.65 17.85
C ARG A 124 9.88 -23.37 18.24
N PRO A 125 9.92 -22.99 19.51
CA PRO A 125 9.39 -21.68 19.90
C PRO A 125 10.29 -20.57 19.33
N LEU A 126 9.68 -19.47 18.90
CA LEU A 126 10.33 -18.29 18.36
C LEU A 126 9.74 -17.05 19.00
N ALA A 127 10.54 -16.32 19.79
CA ALA A 127 10.13 -15.02 20.31
C ALA A 127 10.21 -13.99 19.17
N VAL A 128 9.13 -13.27 18.92
CA VAL A 128 9.08 -12.22 17.89
C VAL A 128 8.83 -10.88 18.52
N SER A 129 9.55 -9.85 18.07
CA SER A 129 9.44 -8.50 18.60
C SER A 129 9.32 -7.46 17.50
N ARG A 130 8.61 -6.37 17.83
CA ARG A 130 8.54 -5.21 16.96
C ARG A 130 9.80 -4.36 17.14
N PRO A 131 10.55 -4.09 16.06
CA PRO A 131 11.74 -3.27 16.16
C PRO A 131 11.37 -1.84 16.59
N LYS A 132 12.26 -1.24 17.41
CA LYS A 132 12.24 0.19 17.75
C LYS A 132 13.56 0.80 17.24
N PRO A 133 13.71 1.02 15.92
CA PRO A 133 14.94 1.57 15.37
C PRO A 133 15.23 2.97 15.92
N ALA A 134 16.49 3.36 15.89
CA ALA A 134 16.90 4.68 16.38
C ALA A 134 16.34 5.83 15.53
N TYR A 135 15.93 5.55 14.30
CA TYR A 135 15.32 6.50 13.36
C TYR A 135 14.61 5.75 12.24
N LEU A 136 13.76 6.46 11.49
CA LEU A 136 13.29 6.08 10.17
C LEU A 136 13.79 7.10 9.14
N THR A 137 13.72 6.76 7.86
CA THR A 137 14.05 7.70 6.77
C THR A 137 12.83 7.91 5.90
N PHE A 138 12.42 9.17 5.73
CA PHE A 138 11.44 9.56 4.74
C PHE A 138 12.17 9.97 3.46
N PHE A 139 11.88 9.30 2.35
CA PHE A 139 12.43 9.55 1.03
C PHE A 139 11.45 10.38 0.23
N LEU A 140 11.89 11.55 -0.20
CA LEU A 140 11.12 12.47 -1.04
C LEU A 140 11.98 12.88 -2.23
N ASP A 141 11.62 12.46 -3.43
CA ASP A 141 12.45 12.61 -4.63
C ASP A 141 13.88 12.07 -4.40
N ASP A 142 14.90 12.90 -4.57
CA ASP A 142 16.31 12.55 -4.32
C ASP A 142 16.78 12.91 -2.89
N ALA A 143 15.89 13.38 -2.01
CA ALA A 143 16.21 13.80 -0.66
C ALA A 143 15.84 12.74 0.38
N GLU A 144 16.64 12.66 1.43
CA GLU A 144 16.44 11.78 2.58
C GLU A 144 16.23 12.62 3.84
N TYR A 145 15.12 12.40 4.51
CA TYR A 145 14.77 13.09 5.75
C TYR A 145 14.75 12.12 6.90
N ARG A 146 15.59 12.36 7.89
CA ARG A 146 15.68 11.51 9.08
C ARG A 146 14.53 11.81 10.04
N MET A 147 13.72 10.80 10.33
CA MET A 147 12.61 10.86 11.30
C MET A 147 13.08 10.32 12.65
N GLU A 148 13.01 11.14 13.69
CA GLU A 148 13.40 10.78 15.05
C GLU A 148 12.19 10.29 15.87
N PRO A 149 12.42 9.43 16.89
CA PRO A 149 11.35 9.04 17.82
C PRO A 149 10.75 10.25 18.55
N THR A 150 9.44 10.34 18.67
CA THR A 150 8.74 11.48 19.30
C THR A 150 8.58 11.35 20.82
N GLY A 151 8.73 10.18 21.36
CA GLY A 151 8.42 9.85 22.77
C GLY A 151 7.08 9.14 22.93
N ASN A 152 6.22 9.12 21.90
CA ASN A 152 5.09 8.20 21.80
C ASN A 152 5.59 6.83 21.31
N ASP A 153 4.94 5.75 21.78
CA ASP A 153 5.35 4.40 21.37
C ASP A 153 5.27 4.23 19.84
N TYR A 154 6.39 3.80 19.25
CA TYR A 154 6.55 3.52 17.81
C TYR A 154 6.32 4.72 16.87
N GLU A 155 6.18 5.94 17.39
CA GLU A 155 5.98 7.13 16.57
C GLU A 155 7.30 7.83 16.27
N TYR A 156 7.48 8.20 15.02
CA TYR A 156 8.63 8.94 14.49
C TYR A 156 8.16 10.18 13.78
N ALA A 157 8.97 11.23 13.81
CA ALA A 157 8.65 12.50 13.20
C ALA A 157 9.88 13.15 12.57
N VAL A 158 9.64 13.95 11.55
CA VAL A 158 10.59 14.92 11.00
C VAL A 158 9.90 16.25 10.77
N THR A 159 10.57 17.34 11.14
CA THR A 159 10.15 18.71 10.86
C THR A 159 11.15 19.36 9.92
N ASP A 160 10.70 19.81 8.76
CA ASP A 160 11.54 20.46 7.75
C ASP A 160 10.68 21.34 6.83
N GLU A 161 11.33 22.06 5.91
CA GLU A 161 10.67 22.78 4.82
C GLU A 161 10.21 21.80 3.75
N PHE A 162 8.91 21.58 3.67
CA PHE A 162 8.30 20.66 2.72
C PHE A 162 7.41 21.39 1.71
N PRO A 163 7.28 20.85 0.48
CA PRO A 163 6.19 21.24 -0.41
C PRO A 163 4.84 20.93 0.25
N GLN A 164 3.77 21.59 -0.19
CA GLN A 164 2.43 21.35 0.33
C GLN A 164 2.04 19.85 0.30
N LYS A 165 2.55 19.11 -0.68
CA LYS A 165 2.32 17.66 -0.86
C LYS A 165 3.66 16.93 -1.00
N PRO A 166 4.33 16.62 0.10
CA PRO A 166 5.50 15.76 0.05
C PRO A 166 5.06 14.31 -0.20
N GLN A 167 5.19 13.86 -1.43
CA GLN A 167 4.84 12.50 -1.83
C GLN A 167 6.09 11.63 -1.83
N GLY A 168 6.23 10.77 -0.85
CA GLY A 168 7.40 9.93 -0.67
C GLY A 168 7.08 8.64 0.06
N TYR A 169 8.09 7.84 0.35
CA TYR A 169 7.93 6.62 1.13
C TYR A 169 8.86 6.64 2.35
N ILE A 170 8.62 5.76 3.31
CA ILE A 170 9.39 5.66 4.56
C ILE A 170 10.12 4.31 4.58
N ALA A 171 11.34 4.27 5.12
CA ALA A 171 12.06 3.04 5.34
C ALA A 171 12.68 2.97 6.74
N THR A 172 12.86 1.75 7.24
CA THR A 172 13.68 1.49 8.43
C THR A 172 15.16 1.53 8.05
N PRO A 173 16.08 1.74 9.02
CA PRO A 173 17.46 1.30 8.85
C PRO A 173 17.51 -0.24 8.81
N GLU A 174 18.71 -0.79 8.67
CA GLU A 174 18.93 -2.23 8.80
C GLU A 174 18.43 -2.75 10.15
N LEU A 175 17.58 -3.76 10.14
CA LEU A 175 16.92 -4.32 11.33
C LEU A 175 17.69 -5.49 11.93
N ASP A 176 18.54 -6.13 11.14
CA ASP A 176 19.34 -7.31 11.53
C ASP A 176 20.71 -7.30 10.87
N ALA A 177 21.55 -8.28 11.21
CA ALA A 177 22.88 -8.44 10.64
C ALA A 177 22.87 -8.86 9.16
N ALA A 178 21.74 -9.30 8.62
CA ALA A 178 21.55 -9.62 7.22
C ALA A 178 21.23 -8.36 6.37
N GLY A 179 21.08 -7.19 6.99
CA GLY A 179 20.77 -5.93 6.33
C GLY A 179 19.31 -5.82 5.90
N SER A 180 18.41 -6.47 6.63
CA SER A 180 16.96 -6.41 6.33
C SER A 180 16.43 -5.00 6.56
N VAL A 181 15.70 -4.46 5.57
CA VAL A 181 15.06 -3.14 5.59
C VAL A 181 13.60 -3.32 5.23
N VAL A 182 12.71 -2.62 5.94
CA VAL A 182 11.28 -2.58 5.62
C VAL A 182 10.94 -1.19 5.09
N THR A 183 10.22 -1.16 3.97
CA THR A 183 9.71 0.07 3.36
C THR A 183 8.21 0.20 3.62
N PHE A 184 7.73 1.44 3.68
CA PHE A 184 6.32 1.76 3.88
C PHE A 184 5.88 2.73 2.81
N GLY A 185 4.88 2.34 2.05
CA GLY A 185 4.28 3.14 0.98
C GLY A 185 2.76 3.10 1.06
N TYR A 186 2.08 3.81 0.16
CA TYR A 186 0.63 3.92 0.16
C TYR A 186 0.01 2.92 -0.82
N ASP A 187 -0.94 2.12 -0.34
CA ASP A 187 -1.78 1.27 -1.20
C ASP A 187 -3.20 1.86 -1.28
N SER A 188 -3.56 2.33 -2.47
CA SER A 188 -4.89 2.89 -2.74
C SER A 188 -6.01 1.85 -2.64
N GLY A 189 -5.71 0.58 -2.89
CA GLY A 189 -6.65 -0.53 -2.77
C GLY A 189 -6.95 -0.85 -1.30
N ALA A 190 -5.92 -0.83 -0.43
CA ALA A 190 -6.07 -0.96 1.01
C ALA A 190 -6.53 0.34 1.69
N GLY A 191 -6.42 1.48 1.00
CA GLY A 191 -6.79 2.80 1.52
C GLY A 191 -5.87 3.30 2.65
N GLY A 192 -4.58 2.94 2.63
CA GLY A 192 -3.66 3.29 3.69
C GLY A 192 -2.21 2.92 3.43
N ILE A 193 -1.37 3.20 4.42
CA ILE A 193 0.05 2.83 4.38
C ILE A 193 0.19 1.32 4.65
N VAL A 194 1.05 0.67 3.85
CA VAL A 194 1.37 -0.76 3.94
C VAL A 194 2.88 -0.95 3.99
N SER A 195 3.34 -2.09 4.53
CA SER A 195 4.73 -2.50 4.47
C SER A 195 5.10 -3.05 3.08
N ASP A 196 6.39 -3.15 2.81
CA ASP A 196 6.97 -3.70 1.59
C ASP A 196 6.52 -2.97 0.30
N SER A 197 6.24 -1.67 0.43
CA SER A 197 5.89 -0.76 -0.67
C SER A 197 6.78 0.49 -0.66
N THR A 198 7.07 0.99 -1.86
CA THR A 198 7.70 2.30 -2.10
C THR A 198 6.78 3.26 -2.84
N ASP A 199 5.50 2.92 -2.97
CA ASP A 199 4.50 3.81 -3.54
C ASP A 199 4.35 5.05 -2.67
N ALA A 200 4.27 6.20 -3.30
CA ALA A 200 4.29 7.48 -2.59
C ALA A 200 3.12 7.62 -1.61
N ILE A 201 3.43 7.88 -0.34
CA ILE A 201 2.45 8.23 0.68
C ILE A 201 1.98 9.66 0.39
N PRO A 202 0.68 9.88 0.20
CA PRO A 202 0.14 11.20 -0.22
C PRO A 202 0.02 12.14 0.99
N PHE A 203 1.13 12.42 1.69
CA PHE A 203 1.11 13.45 2.71
C PHE A 203 0.69 14.79 2.12
N ALA A 204 -0.06 15.56 2.88
CA ALA A 204 -0.53 16.87 2.45
C ALA A 204 -0.77 17.78 3.64
N ASN A 205 -0.22 18.99 3.59
CA ASN A 205 -0.45 20.04 4.55
C ASN A 205 -1.28 21.18 3.92
N SER A 206 -1.81 22.09 4.73
CA SER A 206 -2.57 23.25 4.24
C SER A 206 -1.73 24.22 3.40
N ASN A 207 -0.43 24.31 3.68
CA ASN A 207 0.53 25.16 2.96
C ASN A 207 1.87 24.45 2.83
N ALA A 208 2.68 24.87 1.85
CA ALA A 208 4.10 24.59 1.81
C ALA A 208 4.82 25.37 2.93
N GLY A 209 5.98 24.91 3.35
CA GLY A 209 6.80 25.55 4.39
C GLY A 209 7.20 24.57 5.48
N GLU A 210 7.60 25.07 6.63
CA GLU A 210 7.99 24.23 7.77
C GLU A 210 6.76 23.55 8.38
N PHE A 211 6.76 22.22 8.37
CA PHE A 211 5.78 21.40 9.10
C PHE A 211 6.34 20.02 9.44
N THR A 212 5.60 19.28 10.27
CA THR A 212 6.02 17.97 10.78
C THR A 212 5.29 16.86 10.04
N ILE A 213 6.05 15.88 9.54
CA ILE A 213 5.53 14.60 9.07
C ILE A 213 5.73 13.59 10.20
N THR A 214 4.68 12.84 10.53
CA THR A 214 4.73 11.75 11.52
C THR A 214 4.41 10.40 10.89
N PHE A 215 4.93 9.34 11.49
CA PHE A 215 4.58 7.98 11.13
C PHE A 215 4.68 7.07 12.36
N ASN A 216 3.68 6.22 12.56
CA ASN A 216 3.69 5.23 13.63
C ASN A 216 3.98 3.84 13.08
N LEU A 217 5.11 3.26 13.49
CA LEU A 217 5.61 1.97 13.00
C LEU A 217 4.73 0.77 13.42
N LEU A 218 3.86 0.91 14.42
CA LEU A 218 2.92 -0.14 14.84
C LEU A 218 1.61 -0.08 14.07
N THR A 219 0.99 1.08 14.00
CA THR A 219 -0.35 1.25 13.42
C THR A 219 -0.33 1.59 11.93
N PHE A 220 0.84 1.94 11.37
CA PHE A 220 1.03 2.48 10.04
C PHE A 220 0.22 3.77 9.78
N GLU A 221 -0.11 4.48 10.84
CA GLU A 221 -0.73 5.79 10.74
C GLU A 221 0.34 6.86 10.51
N GLY A 222 0.04 7.78 9.64
CA GLY A 222 0.90 8.93 9.35
C GLY A 222 0.13 10.23 9.36
N SER A 223 0.82 11.35 9.36
CA SER A 223 0.25 12.68 9.19
C SER A 223 1.28 13.64 8.59
N PRO A 224 0.87 14.78 7.98
CA PRO A 224 -0.51 15.23 7.80
C PRO A 224 -1.18 14.66 6.54
N PHE A 225 -2.50 14.44 6.63
CA PHE A 225 -3.37 14.12 5.49
C PHE A 225 -4.52 15.11 5.47
N ILE A 226 -4.29 16.31 4.98
CA ILE A 226 -5.30 17.35 4.92
C ILE A 226 -6.13 17.18 3.66
N LYS A 227 -7.44 17.05 3.83
CA LYS A 227 -8.41 17.08 2.73
C LYS A 227 -8.85 18.49 2.44
N LEU A 228 -8.75 18.89 1.19
CA LEU A 228 -9.28 20.16 0.72
C LEU A 228 -10.73 19.97 0.27
N LEU A 229 -11.66 20.65 0.94
CA LEU A 229 -13.08 20.57 0.61
C LEU A 229 -13.58 21.96 0.16
N PHE A 230 -14.37 22.01 -0.90
CA PHE A 230 -15.17 23.18 -1.25
C PHE A 230 -16.64 22.87 -0.97
N GLY A 231 -17.21 23.56 0.01
CA GLY A 231 -18.45 23.12 0.63
C GLY A 231 -18.27 21.77 1.34
N GLU A 232 -19.02 20.76 0.89
CA GLU A 232 -18.94 19.39 1.44
C GLU A 232 -18.20 18.41 0.52
N THR A 233 -17.67 18.88 -0.62
CA THR A 233 -17.09 18.01 -1.65
C THR A 233 -15.58 18.18 -1.72
N GLU A 234 -14.87 17.07 -1.75
CA GLU A 234 -13.42 17.03 -1.84
C GLU A 234 -12.95 17.50 -3.21
N MET A 235 -11.97 18.42 -3.22
CA MET A 235 -11.34 18.93 -4.43
C MET A 235 -10.23 17.97 -4.87
N THR A 236 -10.13 17.76 -6.19
CA THR A 236 -9.08 16.92 -6.78
C THR A 236 -7.87 17.77 -7.13
N MET A 237 -6.68 17.25 -6.84
CA MET A 237 -5.42 17.84 -7.28
C MET A 237 -5.30 17.80 -8.81
N VAL A 238 -4.98 18.94 -9.39
CA VAL A 238 -4.66 19.07 -10.83
C VAL A 238 -3.14 19.04 -11.04
N ASP A 239 -2.43 19.77 -10.19
CA ASP A 239 -0.97 19.85 -10.13
C ASP A 239 -0.55 20.29 -8.72
N ASN A 240 0.75 20.51 -8.48
CA ASN A 240 1.30 20.89 -7.16
C ASN A 240 0.70 22.17 -6.57
N ASP A 241 0.25 23.09 -7.41
CA ASP A 241 -0.25 24.38 -6.97
C ASP A 241 -1.78 24.48 -7.06
N ASN A 242 -2.46 23.56 -7.76
CA ASN A 242 -3.87 23.69 -8.10
C ASN A 242 -4.71 22.49 -7.70
N TYR A 243 -5.83 22.78 -7.07
CA TYR A 243 -6.92 21.83 -6.83
C TYR A 243 -8.19 22.31 -7.51
N SER A 244 -8.96 21.41 -8.07
CA SER A 244 -10.21 21.78 -8.69
C SER A 244 -11.35 20.80 -8.42
N ILE A 245 -12.56 21.34 -8.56
CA ILE A 245 -13.80 20.55 -8.57
C ILE A 245 -14.76 21.17 -9.59
N VAL A 246 -15.50 20.31 -10.29
CA VAL A 246 -16.66 20.73 -11.08
C VAL A 246 -17.91 20.33 -10.30
N THR A 247 -18.70 21.31 -9.94
CA THR A 247 -19.89 21.12 -9.08
C THR A 247 -20.99 22.09 -9.44
N THR A 248 -22.21 21.82 -8.98
CA THR A 248 -23.31 22.78 -9.09
C THR A 248 -23.25 23.76 -7.94
N LEU A 249 -23.12 25.05 -8.28
CA LEU A 249 -23.24 26.14 -7.33
C LEU A 249 -24.65 26.71 -7.40
N THR A 250 -25.23 27.04 -6.24
CA THR A 250 -26.58 27.59 -6.12
C THR A 250 -26.54 29.05 -5.72
N GLU A 251 -27.24 29.88 -6.46
CA GLU A 251 -27.38 31.33 -6.16
C GLU A 251 -27.82 31.56 -4.69
N GLY A 252 -27.13 32.44 -4.01
CA GLY A 252 -27.39 32.78 -2.62
C GLY A 252 -26.97 31.75 -1.58
N ARG A 253 -26.47 30.58 -1.99
CA ARG A 253 -25.94 29.58 -1.06
C ARG A 253 -24.53 29.94 -0.62
N THR A 254 -24.21 29.57 0.64
CA THR A 254 -22.87 29.78 1.20
C THR A 254 -21.99 28.54 1.02
N TYR A 255 -20.70 28.80 0.81
CA TYR A 255 -19.64 27.78 0.65
C TYR A 255 -18.42 28.19 1.48
N LYS A 256 -17.67 27.18 1.95
CA LYS A 256 -16.36 27.34 2.60
C LYS A 256 -15.32 26.52 1.85
N LEU A 257 -14.09 27.03 1.80
CA LEU A 257 -12.91 26.22 1.48
C LEU A 257 -12.30 25.76 2.80
N THR A 258 -12.32 24.46 3.07
CA THR A 258 -11.76 23.87 4.29
C THR A 258 -10.51 23.04 3.98
N GLY A 259 -9.62 22.88 4.94
CA GLY A 259 -8.32 22.28 4.75
C GLY A 259 -7.24 23.27 4.31
N VAL A 260 -7.52 24.56 4.42
CA VAL A 260 -6.59 25.67 4.16
C VAL A 260 -6.52 26.51 5.43
N SER A 261 -5.32 26.83 5.88
CA SER A 261 -5.12 27.92 6.85
C SER A 261 -5.20 29.25 6.11
N ASP A 262 -5.67 30.28 6.78
CA ASP A 262 -5.67 31.67 6.28
C ASP A 262 -6.51 31.92 5.00
N PHE A 263 -7.59 31.16 4.77
CA PHE A 263 -8.47 31.39 3.62
C PHE A 263 -9.08 32.80 3.59
N ALA A 264 -9.17 33.44 4.74
CA ALA A 264 -9.57 34.85 4.85
C ALA A 264 -8.67 35.80 4.03
N ASP A 265 -7.39 35.46 3.87
CA ASP A 265 -6.39 36.25 3.15
C ASP A 265 -6.28 35.90 1.66
N TRP A 266 -7.11 34.97 1.19
CA TRP A 266 -7.11 34.58 -0.22
C TRP A 266 -7.90 35.56 -1.05
N ASP A 267 -7.42 35.83 -2.27
CA ASP A 267 -8.20 36.53 -3.27
C ASP A 267 -9.31 35.65 -3.82
N VAL A 268 -10.51 36.18 -3.87
CA VAL A 268 -11.70 35.50 -4.39
C VAL A 268 -12.32 36.38 -5.44
N ASP A 269 -12.74 35.79 -6.56
CA ASP A 269 -13.42 36.52 -7.63
C ASP A 269 -14.74 37.09 -7.11
N ARG A 270 -14.79 38.44 -7.02
CA ARG A 270 -15.91 39.16 -6.45
C ARG A 270 -17.15 39.20 -7.34
N ASP A 271 -17.02 38.88 -8.62
CA ASP A 271 -18.16 38.71 -9.51
C ASP A 271 -18.92 37.41 -9.24
N PHE A 272 -18.26 36.46 -8.60
CA PHE A 272 -18.86 35.16 -8.26
C PHE A 272 -19.17 35.00 -6.78
N PHE A 273 -18.39 35.61 -5.89
CA PHE A 273 -18.56 35.42 -4.47
C PHE A 273 -18.47 36.74 -3.69
N GLU A 274 -19.34 36.87 -2.70
CA GLU A 274 -19.25 37.85 -1.63
C GLU A 274 -18.89 37.11 -0.33
N ARG A 275 -18.00 37.71 0.49
CA ARG A 275 -17.75 37.20 1.85
C ARG A 275 -18.97 37.46 2.71
N ALA A 276 -19.48 36.40 3.35
CA ALA A 276 -20.78 36.44 4.02
C ALA A 276 -20.85 37.40 5.19
N ASP A 277 -19.76 37.56 5.95
CA ASP A 277 -19.66 38.50 7.07
C ASP A 277 -18.18 38.83 7.36
N VAL A 278 -17.94 40.00 7.92
CA VAL A 278 -16.63 40.43 8.44
C VAL A 278 -16.18 39.53 9.61
N SER A 279 -17.13 38.98 10.38
CA SER A 279 -16.86 38.06 11.48
C SER A 279 -16.61 36.63 11.04
N ASP A 280 -16.97 36.22 9.80
CA ASP A 280 -16.69 34.94 9.18
C ASP A 280 -16.19 35.12 7.74
N PRO A 281 -14.95 35.65 7.57
CA PRO A 281 -14.40 35.95 6.26
C PRO A 281 -14.07 34.68 5.41
N GLU A 282 -14.17 33.48 6.00
CA GLU A 282 -13.96 32.24 5.31
C GLU A 282 -15.20 31.69 4.59
N THR A 283 -16.38 32.23 4.92
CA THR A 283 -17.64 31.86 4.27
C THR A 283 -17.93 32.79 3.09
N LEU A 284 -18.19 32.18 1.95
CA LEU A 284 -18.47 32.81 0.67
C LEU A 284 -19.93 32.63 0.27
N THR A 285 -20.64 33.69 -0.09
CA THR A 285 -21.98 33.62 -0.70
C THR A 285 -21.84 33.63 -2.22
N PHE A 286 -22.39 32.66 -2.91
CA PHE A 286 -22.36 32.58 -4.37
C PHE A 286 -23.41 33.51 -4.98
N LEU A 287 -22.99 34.36 -5.89
CA LEU A 287 -23.81 35.45 -6.44
C LEU A 287 -24.52 35.11 -7.76
N PRO A 288 -23.88 34.44 -8.76
CA PRO A 288 -24.47 34.20 -10.06
C PRO A 288 -25.61 33.19 -10.04
N MET A 289 -26.22 32.99 -11.20
CA MET A 289 -27.26 31.98 -11.40
C MET A 289 -26.78 30.57 -11.00
N THR A 290 -27.70 29.82 -10.42
CA THR A 290 -27.48 28.37 -10.17
C THR A 290 -27.07 27.68 -11.44
N GLY A 291 -25.93 26.96 -11.42
CA GLY A 291 -25.38 26.30 -12.58
C GLY A 291 -24.18 25.43 -12.24
N MET A 292 -23.58 24.84 -13.27
CA MET A 292 -22.37 24.04 -13.15
C MET A 292 -21.14 24.96 -13.27
N TYR A 293 -20.21 24.83 -12.33
CA TYR A 293 -18.99 25.65 -12.27
C TYR A 293 -17.79 24.80 -11.93
N LYS A 294 -16.63 25.17 -12.49
CA LYS A 294 -15.34 24.70 -12.06
C LYS A 294 -14.75 25.67 -11.06
N VAL A 295 -14.49 25.20 -9.86
CA VAL A 295 -13.81 25.95 -8.81
C VAL A 295 -12.38 25.46 -8.75
N THR A 296 -11.40 26.37 -8.82
CA THR A 296 -9.98 26.05 -8.74
C THR A 296 -9.34 26.85 -7.61
N ALA A 297 -8.79 26.15 -6.64
CA ALA A 297 -7.98 26.75 -5.58
C ALA A 297 -6.51 26.75 -6.02
N ASN A 298 -5.92 27.92 -6.24
CA ASN A 298 -4.52 28.11 -6.59
C ASN A 298 -3.72 28.52 -5.35
N PHE A 299 -2.90 27.63 -4.83
CA PHE A 299 -2.13 27.83 -3.60
C PHE A 299 -0.93 28.77 -3.78
N LYS A 300 -0.32 28.78 -4.97
CA LYS A 300 0.80 29.66 -5.27
C LYS A 300 0.42 31.12 -5.23
N HIS A 301 -0.78 31.45 -5.69
CA HIS A 301 -1.27 32.81 -5.76
C HIS A 301 -2.31 33.13 -4.68
N ARG A 302 -2.67 32.14 -3.84
CA ARG A 302 -3.76 32.27 -2.85
C ARG A 302 -5.03 32.80 -3.49
N TYR A 303 -5.46 32.18 -4.58
CA TYR A 303 -6.56 32.65 -5.40
C TYR A 303 -7.59 31.55 -5.65
N LEU A 304 -8.87 31.84 -5.43
CA LEU A 304 -9.99 30.98 -5.76
C LEU A 304 -10.59 31.42 -7.10
N LYS A 305 -10.31 30.65 -8.17
CA LYS A 305 -10.80 30.89 -9.52
C LYS A 305 -12.12 30.17 -9.76
N ILE A 306 -13.07 30.83 -10.45
CA ILE A 306 -14.36 30.25 -10.82
C ILE A 306 -14.53 30.34 -12.32
N GLU A 307 -15.00 29.25 -12.94
CA GLU A 307 -15.26 29.19 -14.39
C GLU A 307 -16.63 28.54 -14.61
N ALA A 308 -17.50 29.20 -15.40
CA ALA A 308 -18.78 28.58 -15.79
C ALA A 308 -18.56 27.39 -16.71
N MET A 309 -19.32 26.32 -16.50
CA MET A 309 -19.21 25.07 -17.25
C MET A 309 -20.48 24.84 -18.10
N LYS A 310 -20.30 24.40 -19.35
CA LYS A 310 -21.36 23.92 -20.20
C LYS A 310 -21.71 22.45 -19.89
N SER A 311 -20.69 21.68 -19.54
CA SER A 311 -20.80 20.28 -19.10
C SER A 311 -19.73 19.98 -18.05
N ALA A 312 -19.69 18.75 -17.53
CA ALA A 312 -18.65 18.34 -16.56
C ALA A 312 -17.20 18.50 -17.08
N THR A 313 -17.01 18.56 -18.40
CA THR A 313 -15.69 18.58 -19.05
C THR A 313 -15.47 19.76 -19.98
N GLU A 314 -16.49 20.59 -20.24
CA GLU A 314 -16.44 21.66 -21.22
C GLU A 314 -16.80 23.01 -20.58
N LEU A 315 -15.93 24.00 -20.74
CA LEU A 315 -16.18 25.38 -20.28
C LEU A 315 -17.34 26.01 -21.05
N ALA A 316 -18.11 26.83 -20.38
CA ALA A 316 -19.11 27.67 -21.05
C ALA A 316 -18.43 28.73 -21.93
N THR A 317 -19.05 29.03 -23.06
CA THR A 317 -18.63 30.07 -24.01
C THR A 317 -19.76 31.06 -24.20
N LEU A 318 -19.45 32.30 -24.61
CA LEU A 318 -20.46 33.33 -24.83
C LEU A 318 -21.34 33.07 -26.06
N ASN A 319 -20.83 32.29 -27.03
CA ASN A 319 -21.53 31.95 -28.27
C ASN A 319 -21.67 30.48 -28.44
N ASP A 320 -22.76 30.03 -29.06
CA ASP A 320 -23.06 28.62 -29.33
C ASP A 320 -22.05 27.96 -30.28
N ASP A 321 -21.30 28.73 -31.06
CA ASP A 321 -20.25 28.23 -31.99
C ASP A 321 -18.90 27.98 -31.29
N GLY A 322 -18.85 28.15 -29.96
CA GLY A 322 -17.64 27.98 -29.17
C GLY A 322 -16.69 29.17 -29.20
N SER A 323 -17.08 30.29 -29.83
CA SER A 323 -16.32 31.52 -29.82
C SER A 323 -16.72 32.42 -28.62
N GLY A 324 -15.82 33.29 -28.23
CA GLY A 324 -16.00 34.15 -27.09
C GLY A 324 -15.71 33.45 -25.75
N ALA A 325 -14.96 34.09 -24.90
CA ALA A 325 -14.66 33.65 -23.53
C ALA A 325 -15.11 34.71 -22.54
N ILE A 326 -15.63 34.27 -21.39
CA ILE A 326 -15.90 35.15 -20.25
C ILE A 326 -14.55 35.38 -19.56
N TRP A 327 -14.05 36.61 -19.62
CA TRP A 327 -12.83 37.02 -18.92
C TRP A 327 -13.23 37.79 -17.69
N ALA A 328 -12.82 37.37 -16.52
CA ALA A 328 -12.81 38.19 -15.33
C ALA A 328 -11.56 39.07 -15.37
N ILE A 329 -11.71 40.37 -15.49
CA ILE A 329 -10.62 41.34 -15.36
C ILE A 329 -10.53 41.68 -13.87
N GLY A 330 -9.55 41.12 -13.17
CA GLY A 330 -9.21 41.52 -11.82
C GLY A 330 -8.72 42.99 -11.83
N GLY A 331 -9.35 43.85 -11.07
CA GLY A 331 -8.80 45.16 -10.80
C GLY A 331 -7.54 45.04 -9.95
N THR A 332 -6.49 45.75 -10.33
CA THR A 332 -5.23 45.92 -9.56
C THR A 332 -5.47 46.64 -8.25
#